data_c0b4c9b74fbb53eaffc4d3172dfc4215
#
_entry.id   c0b4c9b74fbb53eaffc4d3172dfc4215
#
_cell.length_a   1.000
_cell.length_b   1.000
_cell.length_c   1.000
_cell.angle_alpha   90.00
_cell.angle_beta   90.00
_cell.angle_gamma   90.00
#
_symmetry.space_group_name_H-M   'P 1'
#
loop_
_entity.id
_entity.type
_entity.pdbx_description
1 polymer ?
#
loop_
_entity_poly.entity_id
_entity_poly.type
_entity_poly.pdbx_seq_one_letter_code
_entity_poly.pdbx_strand_id
1 'polypeptide(L)'
;RYLYVLVALVLVASCSSTRKLEKTPMIGGLTGEAYMEKVIELSPSWKTVSGKVALTLNMEGQKDAKVSATLRLKRGESIQLLVAPLLGIEVARLEITPGGLLAVDRLNKRYVNVSFEELSRLANTDLSFNILQSLFLNELFLPGKVQLDVSDAKSFRISLGNGYALLEAKPSKGLSYRFRTSADRGLLEESRIG
;
A
#
# COMPACT_ATOMS: atom_id res chain seq x y z
N ARG A 1 -37.76 41.22 42.40
CA ARG A 1 -36.74 40.34 43.05
C ARG A 1 -36.76 38.94 42.50
N TYR A 2 -37.93 38.35 42.18
CA TYR A 2 -38.04 37.01 41.60
C TYR A 2 -37.72 36.93 40.09
N LEU A 3 -37.86 38.07 39.38
CA LEU A 3 -37.55 38.14 37.94
C LEU A 3 -36.05 37.91 37.65
N TYR A 4 -35.16 38.39 38.50
CA TYR A 4 -33.70 38.16 38.33
C TYR A 4 -33.28 36.74 38.63
N VAL A 5 -33.99 36.06 39.55
CA VAL A 5 -33.75 34.65 39.84
C VAL A 5 -34.19 33.77 38.66
N LEU A 6 -35.27 34.11 37.98
CA LEU A 6 -35.78 33.38 36.83
C LEU A 6 -34.89 33.57 35.60
N VAL A 7 -34.33 34.78 35.38
CA VAL A 7 -33.34 35.05 34.33
C VAL A 7 -32.01 34.36 34.59
N ALA A 8 -31.57 34.26 35.85
CA ALA A 8 -30.36 33.54 36.21
C ALA A 8 -30.50 32.00 36.01
N LEU A 9 -31.69 31.42 36.17
CA LEU A 9 -31.92 30.00 35.98
C LEU A 9 -31.92 29.59 34.49
N VAL A 10 -32.25 30.51 33.57
CA VAL A 10 -32.27 30.25 32.12
C VAL A 10 -30.85 30.27 31.52
N LEU A 11 -29.88 30.93 32.16
CA LEU A 11 -28.51 31.04 31.67
C LEU A 11 -27.63 29.82 31.98
N VAL A 12 -28.04 28.91 32.86
CA VAL A 12 -27.32 27.66 33.16
C VAL A 12 -27.75 26.49 32.29
N ALA A 13 -28.75 26.61 31.40
CA ALA A 13 -29.16 25.62 30.46
C ALA A 13 -28.38 25.68 29.12
N SER A 14 -27.15 26.20 29.14
CA SER A 14 -26.23 26.03 28.02
C SER A 14 -25.75 24.60 27.98
N CYS A 15 -26.56 23.71 27.41
CA CYS A 15 -26.10 22.40 26.96
C CYS A 15 -24.94 22.63 25.99
N SER A 16 -23.72 22.44 26.46
CA SER A 16 -22.59 22.20 25.58
C SER A 16 -22.86 20.91 24.84
N SER A 17 -23.50 21.01 23.69
CA SER A 17 -23.57 19.99 22.68
C SER A 17 -22.12 19.77 22.20
N THR A 18 -21.36 18.96 22.91
CA THR A 18 -20.16 18.35 22.35
C THR A 18 -20.65 17.55 21.15
N ARG A 19 -20.58 18.15 19.95
CA ARG A 19 -20.62 17.40 18.70
C ARG A 19 -19.55 16.34 18.84
N LYS A 20 -19.96 15.11 19.20
CA LYS A 20 -19.15 13.94 18.95
C LYS A 20 -18.90 13.99 17.45
N LEU A 21 -17.66 14.28 17.06
CA LEU A 21 -17.21 14.03 15.70
C LEU A 21 -17.67 12.60 15.38
N GLU A 22 -18.65 12.44 14.48
CA GLU A 22 -19.05 11.13 14.01
C GLU A 22 -17.79 10.49 13.47
N LYS A 23 -17.27 9.53 14.22
CA LYS A 23 -16.15 8.73 13.75
C LYS A 23 -16.66 8.06 12.49
N THR A 24 -16.00 8.28 11.36
CA THR A 24 -16.30 7.61 10.10
C THR A 24 -16.52 6.13 10.40
N PRO A 25 -17.69 5.57 10.07
CA PRO A 25 -17.98 4.18 10.41
C PRO A 25 -16.96 3.29 9.69
N MET A 26 -16.31 2.44 10.46
CA MET A 26 -15.48 1.36 9.90
C MET A 26 -16.39 0.26 9.35
N ILE A 27 -15.85 -0.60 8.50
CA ILE A 27 -16.58 -1.75 7.93
C ILE A 27 -17.33 -2.48 9.05
N GLY A 28 -18.65 -2.56 8.98
CA GLY A 28 -19.48 -3.27 9.94
C GLY A 28 -19.33 -2.83 11.40
N GLY A 29 -18.75 -1.64 11.66
CA GLY A 29 -18.44 -1.18 13.01
C GLY A 29 -17.24 -1.88 13.66
N LEU A 30 -16.49 -2.68 12.91
CA LEU A 30 -15.31 -3.42 13.40
C LEU A 30 -14.18 -2.48 13.78
N THR A 31 -13.39 -2.86 14.79
CA THR A 31 -12.23 -2.10 15.26
C THR A 31 -11.08 -3.05 15.61
N GLY A 32 -9.86 -2.52 15.67
CA GLY A 32 -8.69 -3.30 16.11
C GLY A 32 -8.46 -4.53 15.23
N GLU A 33 -8.20 -5.65 15.88
CA GLU A 33 -7.85 -6.91 15.21
C GLU A 33 -8.97 -7.40 14.28
N ALA A 34 -10.23 -7.32 14.69
CA ALA A 34 -11.37 -7.73 13.86
C ALA A 34 -11.50 -6.90 12.56
N TYR A 35 -11.15 -5.61 12.60
CA TYR A 35 -11.05 -4.81 11.39
C TYR A 35 -9.93 -5.32 10.48
N MET A 36 -8.77 -5.64 11.06
CA MET A 36 -7.62 -6.11 10.30
C MET A 36 -7.87 -7.48 9.66
N GLU A 37 -8.51 -8.41 10.39
CA GLU A 37 -8.94 -9.70 9.84
C GLU A 37 -9.82 -9.48 8.61
N LYS A 38 -10.79 -8.55 8.72
CA LYS A 38 -11.68 -8.22 7.60
C LYS A 38 -10.95 -7.61 6.42
N VAL A 39 -9.96 -6.76 6.63
CA VAL A 39 -9.12 -6.21 5.57
C VAL A 39 -8.32 -7.31 4.87
N ILE A 40 -7.78 -8.27 5.61
CA ILE A 40 -7.08 -9.43 5.04
C ILE A 40 -8.03 -10.30 4.21
N GLU A 41 -9.24 -10.58 4.71
CA GLU A 41 -10.26 -11.34 3.97
C GLU A 41 -10.68 -10.66 2.65
N LEU A 42 -10.71 -9.33 2.63
CA LEU A 42 -11.06 -8.53 1.44
C LEU A 42 -9.92 -8.40 0.45
N SER A 43 -8.72 -8.92 0.76
CA SER A 43 -7.58 -8.86 -0.15
C SER A 43 -7.91 -9.55 -1.47
N PRO A 44 -7.60 -8.91 -2.61
CA PRO A 44 -7.94 -9.47 -3.91
C PRO A 44 -7.20 -10.79 -4.17
N SER A 45 -7.88 -11.74 -4.80
CA SER A 45 -7.31 -13.03 -5.18
C SER A 45 -7.02 -13.13 -6.69
N TRP A 46 -6.50 -12.05 -7.29
CA TRP A 46 -6.18 -12.00 -8.71
C TRP A 46 -5.13 -13.05 -9.08
N LYS A 47 -5.39 -13.84 -10.11
CA LYS A 47 -4.41 -14.77 -10.70
C LYS A 47 -3.53 -14.08 -11.73
N THR A 48 -4.13 -13.19 -12.51
CA THR A 48 -3.46 -12.39 -13.53
C THR A 48 -3.96 -10.97 -13.52
N VAL A 49 -3.06 -10.03 -13.74
CA VAL A 49 -3.39 -8.61 -13.91
C VAL A 49 -2.67 -8.08 -15.15
N SER A 50 -3.35 -7.28 -15.96
CA SER A 50 -2.74 -6.56 -17.06
C SER A 50 -3.34 -5.16 -17.13
N GLY A 51 -2.47 -4.16 -17.34
CA GLY A 51 -2.91 -2.77 -17.40
C GLY A 51 -1.76 -1.82 -17.76
N LYS A 52 -2.10 -0.56 -17.92
CA LYS A 52 -1.09 0.50 -18.07
C LYS A 52 -0.75 1.08 -16.71
N VAL A 53 0.53 1.30 -16.47
CA VAL A 53 1.07 1.92 -15.25
C VAL A 53 1.93 3.11 -15.61
N ALA A 54 1.85 4.16 -14.80
CA ALA A 54 2.77 5.29 -14.86
C ALA A 54 3.77 5.16 -13.70
N LEU A 55 5.05 5.17 -14.01
CA LEU A 55 6.14 5.12 -13.06
C LEU A 55 6.83 6.48 -13.02
N THR A 56 7.07 7.00 -11.83
CA THR A 56 7.94 8.16 -11.62
C THR A 56 9.16 7.70 -10.87
N LEU A 57 10.32 7.85 -11.48
CA LEU A 57 11.61 7.49 -10.91
C LEU A 57 12.29 8.77 -10.43
N ASN A 58 12.48 8.90 -9.14
CA ASN A 58 13.19 10.00 -8.50
C ASN A 58 14.60 9.50 -8.20
N MET A 59 15.59 10.09 -8.83
CA MET A 59 17.00 9.76 -8.60
C MET A 59 17.72 10.99 -8.08
N GLU A 60 18.47 10.83 -7.00
CA GLU A 60 19.22 11.93 -6.40
C GLU A 60 20.17 12.55 -7.42
N GLY A 61 20.12 13.89 -7.55
CA GLY A 61 20.95 14.63 -8.51
C GLY A 61 20.51 14.55 -9.98
N GLN A 62 19.37 13.91 -10.28
CA GLN A 62 18.82 13.81 -11.64
C GLN A 62 17.38 14.33 -11.69
N LYS A 63 16.92 14.67 -12.91
CA LYS A 63 15.50 15.01 -13.10
C LYS A 63 14.65 13.76 -12.99
N ASP A 64 13.47 13.92 -12.40
CA ASP A 64 12.47 12.87 -12.35
C ASP A 64 12.16 12.31 -13.74
N ALA A 65 12.27 11.01 -13.89
CA ALA A 65 11.89 10.31 -15.11
C ALA A 65 10.48 9.76 -14.98
N LYS A 66 9.57 10.16 -15.88
CA LYS A 66 8.21 9.62 -15.97
C LYS A 66 8.15 8.63 -17.12
N VAL A 67 7.78 7.40 -16.82
CA VAL A 67 7.71 6.30 -17.78
C VAL A 67 6.34 5.66 -17.74
N SER A 68 5.71 5.51 -18.92
CA SER A 68 4.50 4.71 -19.07
C SER A 68 4.87 3.30 -19.54
N ALA A 69 4.35 2.30 -18.84
CA ALA A 69 4.61 0.92 -19.17
C ALA A 69 3.31 0.10 -19.18
N THR A 70 3.33 -1.03 -19.88
CA THR A 70 2.30 -2.05 -19.77
C THR A 70 2.74 -3.06 -18.73
N LEU A 71 1.97 -3.17 -17.66
CA LEU A 71 2.12 -4.20 -16.64
C LEU A 71 1.43 -5.49 -17.12
N ARG A 72 2.12 -6.61 -16.98
CA ARG A 72 1.54 -7.96 -17.05
C ARG A 72 2.05 -8.73 -15.85
N LEU A 73 1.13 -9.23 -15.04
CA LEU A 73 1.46 -9.96 -13.82
C LEU A 73 0.74 -11.30 -13.82
N LYS A 74 1.47 -12.35 -13.52
CA LYS A 74 0.94 -13.68 -13.23
C LYS A 74 1.40 -14.07 -11.82
N ARG A 75 0.43 -14.26 -10.92
CA ARG A 75 0.68 -14.49 -9.49
C ARG A 75 1.58 -15.71 -9.28
N GLY A 76 2.61 -15.53 -8.48
CA GLY A 76 3.58 -16.57 -8.14
C GLY A 76 4.60 -16.89 -9.23
N GLU A 77 4.45 -16.30 -10.44
CA GLU A 77 5.29 -16.64 -11.58
C GLU A 77 6.10 -15.46 -12.12
N SER A 78 5.44 -14.35 -12.50
CA SER A 78 6.16 -13.25 -13.14
C SER A 78 5.43 -11.92 -13.06
N ILE A 79 6.23 -10.85 -13.08
CA ILE A 79 5.78 -9.47 -13.25
C ILE A 79 6.58 -8.90 -14.42
N GLN A 80 5.92 -8.42 -15.46
CA GLN A 80 6.54 -7.81 -16.63
C GLN A 80 6.09 -6.37 -16.77
N LEU A 81 7.05 -5.46 -16.96
CA LEU A 81 6.82 -4.07 -17.31
C LEU A 81 7.43 -3.82 -18.70
N LEU A 82 6.57 -3.53 -19.67
CA LEU A 82 6.97 -3.28 -21.05
C LEU A 82 6.84 -1.79 -21.36
N VAL A 83 7.95 -1.17 -21.68
CA VAL A 83 8.02 0.25 -22.04
C VAL A 83 7.98 0.39 -23.56
N ALA A 84 6.90 0.95 -24.08
CA ALA A 84 6.70 1.16 -25.51
C ALA A 84 6.10 2.57 -25.73
N PRO A 85 6.91 3.64 -25.71
CA PRO A 85 6.43 5.01 -25.69
C PRO A 85 5.80 5.46 -27.02
N LEU A 86 6.25 4.92 -28.16
CA LEU A 86 5.82 5.32 -29.50
C LEU A 86 5.47 4.09 -30.34
N LEU A 87 4.32 4.16 -31.03
CA LEU A 87 3.88 3.19 -32.03
C LEU A 87 3.88 1.72 -31.54
N GLY A 88 3.84 1.50 -30.22
CA GLY A 88 3.87 0.15 -29.65
C GLY A 88 5.24 -0.55 -29.75
N ILE A 89 6.31 0.14 -30.15
CA ILE A 89 7.64 -0.43 -30.21
C ILE A 89 8.23 -0.52 -28.81
N GLU A 90 8.55 -1.73 -28.38
CA GLU A 90 9.17 -1.98 -27.09
C GLU A 90 10.62 -1.48 -27.09
N VAL A 91 10.90 -0.52 -26.22
CA VAL A 91 12.25 0.04 -26.04
C VAL A 91 12.96 -0.51 -24.80
N ALA A 92 12.19 -0.93 -23.81
CA ALA A 92 12.73 -1.57 -22.61
C ALA A 92 11.73 -2.56 -22.03
N ARG A 93 12.26 -3.57 -21.33
CA ARG A 93 11.48 -4.57 -20.60
C ARG A 93 12.12 -4.82 -19.25
N LEU A 94 11.29 -4.87 -18.22
CA LEU A 94 11.66 -5.41 -16.93
C LEU A 94 10.84 -6.68 -16.70
N GLU A 95 11.51 -7.78 -16.39
CA GLU A 95 10.91 -9.04 -16.02
C GLU A 95 11.39 -9.44 -14.63
N ILE A 96 10.45 -9.67 -13.73
CA ILE A 96 10.70 -10.05 -12.35
C ILE A 96 10.06 -11.41 -12.14
N THR A 97 10.84 -12.37 -11.69
CA THR A 97 10.42 -13.74 -11.36
C THR A 97 10.88 -14.08 -9.94
N PRO A 98 10.45 -15.17 -9.33
CA PRO A 98 11.01 -15.62 -8.04
C PRO A 98 12.53 -15.75 -8.03
N GLY A 99 13.16 -16.01 -9.19
CA GLY A 99 14.62 -16.13 -9.32
C GLY A 99 15.39 -14.83 -9.36
N GLY A 100 14.73 -13.69 -9.65
CA GLY A 100 15.39 -12.40 -9.76
C GLY A 100 14.75 -11.46 -10.75
N LEU A 101 15.54 -10.51 -11.21
CA LEU A 101 15.13 -9.42 -12.08
C LEU A 101 16.00 -9.40 -13.34
N LEU A 102 15.35 -9.39 -14.49
CA LEU A 102 15.98 -9.15 -15.80
C LEU A 102 15.47 -7.83 -16.38
N ALA A 103 16.36 -6.88 -16.57
CA ALA A 103 16.09 -5.64 -17.27
C ALA A 103 16.76 -5.66 -18.64
N VAL A 104 16.01 -5.36 -19.69
CA VAL A 104 16.50 -5.30 -21.06
C VAL A 104 16.28 -3.89 -21.61
N ASP A 105 17.35 -3.24 -22.03
CA ASP A 105 17.35 -1.97 -22.77
C ASP A 105 17.62 -2.26 -24.23
N ARG A 106 16.60 -2.20 -25.06
CA ARG A 106 16.72 -2.51 -26.49
C ARG A 106 17.38 -1.37 -27.29
N LEU A 107 17.23 -0.13 -26.81
CA LEU A 107 17.84 1.03 -27.48
C LEU A 107 19.37 0.97 -27.41
N ASN A 108 19.90 0.67 -26.23
CA ASN A 108 21.34 0.61 -26.00
C ASN A 108 21.92 -0.82 -26.11
N LYS A 109 21.07 -1.82 -26.45
CA LYS A 109 21.44 -3.25 -26.55
C LYS A 109 22.15 -3.75 -25.28
N ARG A 110 21.59 -3.42 -24.12
CA ARG A 110 22.12 -3.80 -22.80
C ARG A 110 21.10 -4.61 -22.04
N TYR A 111 21.57 -5.43 -21.13
CA TYR A 111 20.74 -6.13 -20.16
C TYR A 111 21.42 -6.22 -18.82
N VAL A 112 20.62 -6.30 -17.77
CA VAL A 112 21.03 -6.56 -16.39
C VAL A 112 20.21 -7.72 -15.89
N ASN A 113 20.90 -8.74 -15.35
CA ASN A 113 20.26 -9.88 -14.70
C ASN A 113 20.82 -9.97 -13.28
N VAL A 114 19.95 -9.89 -12.28
CA VAL A 114 20.36 -9.78 -10.87
C VAL A 114 19.40 -10.59 -10.00
N SER A 115 19.95 -11.31 -9.01
CA SER A 115 19.17 -12.05 -8.03
C SER A 115 18.52 -11.12 -6.98
N PHE A 116 17.49 -11.62 -6.29
CA PHE A 116 16.92 -10.88 -5.14
C PHE A 116 17.90 -10.74 -3.98
N GLU A 117 18.81 -11.69 -3.80
CA GLU A 117 19.85 -11.60 -2.78
C GLU A 117 20.78 -10.41 -3.06
N GLU A 118 21.21 -10.27 -4.29
CA GLU A 118 22.05 -9.14 -4.71
C GLU A 118 21.31 -7.81 -4.66
N LEU A 119 20.05 -7.75 -5.11
CA LEU A 119 19.19 -6.56 -4.99
C LEU A 119 18.99 -6.15 -3.53
N SER A 120 18.72 -7.10 -2.66
CA SER A 120 18.53 -6.87 -1.22
C SER A 120 19.81 -6.32 -0.58
N ARG A 121 20.96 -6.83 -0.98
CA ARG A 121 22.27 -6.34 -0.52
C ARG A 121 22.55 -4.91 -1.01
N LEU A 122 22.30 -4.63 -2.30
CA LEU A 122 22.51 -3.30 -2.89
C LEU A 122 21.58 -2.25 -2.31
N ALA A 123 20.32 -2.60 -2.07
CA ALA A 123 19.29 -1.72 -1.51
C ALA A 123 19.32 -1.68 0.02
N ASN A 124 20.17 -2.48 0.68
CA ASN A 124 20.21 -2.67 2.14
C ASN A 124 18.82 -2.93 2.73
N THR A 125 18.01 -3.76 2.04
CA THR A 125 16.63 -4.05 2.42
C THR A 125 16.21 -5.45 1.99
N ASP A 126 15.19 -6.02 2.65
CA ASP A 126 14.61 -7.30 2.24
C ASP A 126 13.71 -7.11 1.01
N LEU A 127 14.27 -7.18 -0.18
CA LEU A 127 13.49 -7.26 -1.40
C LEU A 127 13.20 -8.72 -1.74
N SER A 128 11.96 -8.99 -2.15
CA SER A 128 11.56 -10.31 -2.63
C SER A 128 10.49 -10.17 -3.72
N PHE A 129 10.36 -11.23 -4.51
CA PHE A 129 9.28 -11.31 -5.50
C PHE A 129 7.90 -11.08 -4.87
N ASN A 130 7.64 -11.67 -3.68
CA ASN A 130 6.35 -11.56 -3.01
C ASN A 130 6.03 -10.12 -2.59
N ILE A 131 7.02 -9.36 -2.07
CA ILE A 131 6.82 -7.94 -1.73
C ILE A 131 6.48 -7.14 -2.98
N LEU A 132 7.23 -7.30 -4.07
CA LEU A 132 6.97 -6.59 -5.31
C LEU A 132 5.62 -6.99 -5.91
N GLN A 133 5.29 -8.28 -5.90
CA GLN A 133 3.99 -8.77 -6.34
C GLN A 133 2.85 -8.12 -5.55
N SER A 134 2.94 -8.09 -4.22
CA SER A 134 1.91 -7.47 -3.37
C SER A 134 1.75 -5.98 -3.64
N LEU A 135 2.84 -5.25 -3.87
CA LEU A 135 2.79 -3.84 -4.28
C LEU A 135 2.05 -3.64 -5.60
N PHE A 136 2.35 -4.45 -6.63
CA PHE A 136 1.68 -4.35 -7.94
C PHE A 136 0.23 -4.83 -7.92
N LEU A 137 -0.11 -5.74 -7.01
CA LEU A 137 -1.48 -6.21 -6.81
C LEU A 137 -2.29 -5.35 -5.84
N ASN A 138 -1.64 -4.34 -5.23
CA ASN A 138 -2.23 -3.51 -4.17
C ASN A 138 -2.77 -4.35 -3.01
N GLU A 139 -1.90 -5.21 -2.47
CA GLU A 139 -2.20 -6.13 -1.37
C GLU A 139 -1.37 -5.79 -0.14
N LEU A 140 -1.92 -6.10 1.03
CA LEU A 140 -1.14 -6.08 2.27
C LEU A 140 -0.09 -7.19 2.24
N PHE A 141 1.06 -6.92 2.85
CA PHE A 141 2.12 -7.91 2.98
C PHE A 141 2.87 -7.77 4.31
N LEU A 142 3.55 -8.83 4.68
CA LEU A 142 4.55 -8.85 5.74
C LEU A 142 5.86 -9.40 5.16
N PRO A 143 7.02 -8.82 5.53
CA PRO A 143 8.31 -9.36 5.14
C PRO A 143 8.43 -10.84 5.51
N GLY A 144 8.94 -11.66 4.57
CA GLY A 144 9.11 -13.09 4.77
C GLY A 144 7.85 -13.95 4.62
N LYS A 145 6.66 -13.35 4.42
CA LYS A 145 5.43 -14.09 4.11
C LYS A 145 5.10 -14.07 2.62
N VAL A 146 4.61 -15.18 2.11
CA VAL A 146 4.14 -15.31 0.73
C VAL A 146 2.73 -14.74 0.58
N GLN A 147 1.89 -15.01 1.56
CA GLN A 147 0.51 -14.55 1.63
C GLN A 147 0.11 -14.37 3.09
N LEU A 148 -0.72 -13.37 3.38
CA LEU A 148 -1.29 -13.16 4.71
C LEU A 148 -2.48 -14.09 4.93
N ASP A 149 -2.64 -14.49 6.17
CA ASP A 149 -3.85 -15.12 6.69
C ASP A 149 -4.41 -14.29 7.88
N VAL A 150 -5.63 -14.60 8.32
CA VAL A 150 -6.30 -13.83 9.38
C VAL A 150 -5.51 -13.83 10.70
N SER A 151 -4.68 -14.84 10.97
CA SER A 151 -3.84 -14.90 12.16
C SER A 151 -2.74 -13.84 12.17
N ASP A 152 -2.44 -13.24 11.00
CA ASP A 152 -1.46 -12.17 10.86
C ASP A 152 -1.99 -10.80 11.29
N ALA A 153 -3.30 -10.67 11.53
CA ALA A 153 -3.93 -9.43 11.97
C ALA A 153 -3.21 -8.80 13.17
N LYS A 154 -2.79 -9.62 14.15
CA LYS A 154 -2.02 -9.22 15.34
C LYS A 154 -0.61 -8.66 15.04
N SER A 155 -0.10 -8.84 13.84
CA SER A 155 1.21 -8.32 13.43
C SER A 155 1.16 -6.85 13.01
N PHE A 156 -0.04 -6.28 12.96
CA PHE A 156 -0.26 -4.89 12.59
C PHE A 156 -0.72 -4.06 13.77
N ARG A 157 -0.21 -2.85 13.88
CA ARG A 157 -0.78 -1.80 14.72
C ARG A 157 -1.75 -1.00 13.87
N ILE A 158 -2.94 -0.73 14.41
CA ILE A 158 -3.99 -0.02 13.71
C ILE A 158 -4.26 1.30 14.39
N SER A 159 -4.27 2.38 13.64
CA SER A 159 -4.71 3.70 14.09
C SER A 159 -5.74 4.27 13.12
N LEU A 160 -6.75 4.94 13.68
CA LEU A 160 -7.86 5.50 12.92
C LEU A 160 -7.61 6.96 12.61
N GLY A 161 -7.78 7.32 11.34
CA GLY A 161 -7.86 8.70 10.87
C GLY A 161 -9.28 9.10 10.50
N ASN A 162 -9.42 10.26 9.87
CA ASN A 162 -10.68 10.71 9.33
C ASN A 162 -10.92 10.07 7.95
N GLY A 163 -11.77 9.03 7.91
CA GLY A 163 -12.12 8.30 6.70
C GLY A 163 -11.13 7.20 6.29
N TYR A 164 -10.08 6.96 7.06
CA TYR A 164 -9.08 5.92 6.76
C TYR A 164 -8.59 5.21 8.02
N ALA A 165 -8.01 4.04 7.84
CA ALA A 165 -7.20 3.38 8.85
C ALA A 165 -5.74 3.29 8.39
N LEU A 166 -4.81 3.56 9.29
CA LEU A 166 -3.39 3.37 9.09
C LEU A 166 -2.98 2.06 9.77
N LEU A 167 -2.38 1.17 8.99
CA LEU A 167 -1.92 -0.14 9.41
C LEU A 167 -0.39 -0.12 9.37
N GLU A 168 0.25 -0.40 10.49
CA GLU A 168 1.71 -0.43 10.59
C GLU A 168 2.17 -1.83 10.96
N ALA A 169 2.94 -2.46 10.08
CA ALA A 169 3.60 -3.72 10.39
C ALA A 169 4.84 -3.47 11.24
N LYS A 170 5.28 -4.50 11.99
CA LYS A 170 6.54 -4.43 12.72
C LYS A 170 7.69 -4.15 11.75
N PRO A 171 8.60 -3.22 12.08
CA PRO A 171 9.78 -2.96 11.25
C PRO A 171 10.61 -4.23 11.04
N SER A 172 11.17 -4.36 9.85
CA SER A 172 12.08 -5.45 9.50
C SER A 172 13.31 -4.89 8.81
N LYS A 173 14.50 -5.29 9.24
CA LYS A 173 15.80 -4.82 8.74
C LYS A 173 15.91 -3.30 8.58
N GLY A 174 15.37 -2.56 9.55
CA GLY A 174 15.41 -1.08 9.56
C GLY A 174 14.34 -0.41 8.70
N LEU A 175 13.52 -1.16 7.96
CA LEU A 175 12.42 -0.61 7.19
C LEU A 175 11.10 -0.64 7.96
N SER A 176 10.32 0.42 7.78
CA SER A 176 8.94 0.52 8.23
C SER A 176 7.97 0.22 7.08
N TYR A 177 6.87 -0.44 7.41
CA TYR A 177 5.83 -0.79 6.43
C TYR A 177 4.52 -0.22 6.91
N ARG A 178 3.98 0.72 6.14
CA ARG A 178 2.74 1.42 6.46
C ARG A 178 1.75 1.29 5.30
N PHE A 179 0.51 1.02 5.65
CA PHE A 179 -0.57 0.84 4.69
C PHE A 179 -1.75 1.70 5.11
N ARG A 180 -2.38 2.34 4.16
CA ARG A 180 -3.61 3.09 4.39
C ARG A 180 -4.78 2.41 3.69
N THR A 181 -5.85 2.17 4.44
CA THR A 181 -7.09 1.62 3.92
C THR A 181 -8.24 2.59 4.12
N SER A 182 -9.24 2.57 3.23
CA SER A 182 -10.50 3.27 3.48
C SER A 182 -11.22 2.65 4.68
N ALA A 183 -11.65 3.47 5.64
CA ALA A 183 -12.23 2.98 6.88
C ALA A 183 -13.57 2.25 6.65
N ASP A 184 -14.39 2.74 5.71
CA ASP A 184 -15.71 2.23 5.38
C ASP A 184 -15.70 0.96 4.53
N ARG A 185 -14.69 0.76 3.70
CA ARG A 185 -14.59 -0.36 2.76
C ARG A 185 -13.43 -1.32 3.04
N GLY A 186 -12.43 -0.90 3.83
CA GLY A 186 -11.21 -1.67 4.09
C GLY A 186 -10.30 -1.85 2.86
N LEU A 187 -10.55 -1.12 1.79
CA LEU A 187 -9.74 -1.23 0.58
C LEU A 187 -8.39 -0.53 0.78
N LEU A 188 -7.33 -1.21 0.38
CA LEU A 188 -5.99 -0.64 0.40
C LEU A 188 -5.90 0.51 -0.60
N GLU A 189 -5.49 1.68 -0.13
CA GLU A 189 -5.34 2.90 -0.93
C GLU A 189 -3.88 3.27 -1.15
N GLU A 190 -3.02 2.95 -0.18
CA GLU A 190 -1.61 3.34 -0.22
C GLU A 190 -0.75 2.34 0.55
N SER A 191 0.42 2.03 -0.01
CA SER A 191 1.49 1.28 0.66
C SER A 191 2.75 2.11 0.66
N ARG A 192 3.40 2.21 1.82
CA ARG A 192 4.68 2.91 2.00
C ARG A 192 5.71 2.01 2.65
N ILE A 193 6.91 2.03 2.09
CA ILE A 193 8.11 1.40 2.65
C ILE A 193 9.12 2.53 2.86
N GLY A 194 9.67 2.64 4.07
CA GLY A 194 10.63 3.70 4.40
C GLY A 194 11.48 3.38 5.62
#